data_648e502c643fd7d3b7e09c801dcf46fc
#
_entry.id   648e502c643fd7d3b7e09c801dcf46fc
#
_cell.length_a   1.000
_cell.length_b   1.000
_cell.length_c   1.000
_cell.angle_alpha   90.00
_cell.angle_beta   90.00
_cell.angle_gamma   90.00
#
_symmetry.space_group_name_H-M   'P 1'
#
loop_
_entity.id
_entity.type
_entity.pdbx_description
1 polymer ?
#
loop_
_entity_poly.entity_id
_entity_poly.type
_entity_poly.pdbx_seq_one_letter_code
_entity_poly.pdbx_strand_id
1 'polypeptide(L)'
;MHLSSWVGDYNVHRMLVDNGSSANILYYLAFQQMEINRAQLTPTNAPLVGFEGTRVFPLGAITLSVTVGDYPQQIIQDVTFLVVDCSFAYNSILGRPTLNSWKAATSTYHLMIKFPTEYGIGKLRGDQVAAR
;
A
#
# COMPACT_ATOMS: atom_id res chain seq x y z
N MET A 1 5.97 -5.52 -8.82
CA MET A 1 5.18 -6.55 -8.08
C MET A 1 3.93 -5.89 -7.53
N HIS A 2 2.80 -6.52 -7.75
CA HIS A 2 1.58 -6.10 -7.07
C HIS A 2 0.96 -7.28 -6.33
N LEU A 3 0.12 -6.97 -5.35
CA LEU A 3 -0.45 -7.95 -4.45
C LEU A 3 -1.81 -7.49 -3.93
N SER A 4 -2.48 -8.35 -3.18
CA SER A 4 -3.72 -8.03 -2.48
C SER A 4 -3.47 -8.09 -0.98
N SER A 5 -4.11 -7.21 -0.23
CA SER A 5 -3.99 -7.19 1.22
C SER A 5 -5.24 -6.59 1.85
N TRP A 6 -5.52 -6.97 3.10
CA TRP A 6 -6.60 -6.37 3.86
C TRP A 6 -6.17 -5.00 4.36
N VAL A 7 -6.96 -4.00 4.04
CA VAL A 7 -6.81 -2.63 4.54
C VAL A 7 -8.11 -2.30 5.28
N GLY A 8 -8.03 -2.24 6.60
CA GLY A 8 -9.23 -2.22 7.41
C GLY A 8 -10.06 -3.49 7.14
N ASP A 9 -11.33 -3.31 6.80
CA ASP A 9 -12.26 -4.40 6.49
C ASP A 9 -12.32 -4.74 4.99
N TYR A 10 -11.50 -4.10 4.17
CA TYR A 10 -11.54 -4.24 2.72
C TYR A 10 -10.33 -4.98 2.20
N ASN A 11 -10.57 -5.93 1.30
CA ASN A 11 -9.50 -6.63 0.60
C ASN A 11 -9.13 -5.81 -0.64
N VAL A 12 -8.03 -5.07 -0.54
CA VAL A 12 -7.56 -4.21 -1.62
C VAL A 12 -6.69 -5.03 -2.55
N HIS A 13 -7.08 -5.07 -3.82
CA HIS A 13 -6.32 -5.73 -4.88
C HIS A 13 -5.44 -4.73 -5.62
N ARG A 14 -4.46 -5.23 -6.36
CA ARG A 14 -3.59 -4.42 -7.20
C ARG A 14 -2.83 -3.37 -6.38
N MET A 15 -2.22 -3.81 -5.30
CA MET A 15 -1.31 -2.99 -4.52
C MET A 15 0.10 -3.15 -5.09
N LEU A 16 0.67 -2.06 -5.57
CA LEU A 16 2.04 -2.05 -6.07
C LEU A 16 3.00 -1.93 -4.89
N VAL A 17 4.01 -2.79 -4.87
CA VAL A 17 5.12 -2.68 -3.91
C VAL A 17 6.27 -1.97 -4.60
N ASP A 18 6.64 -0.81 -4.08
CA ASP A 18 7.62 0.06 -4.72
C ASP A 18 8.60 0.63 -3.69
N ASN A 19 9.81 0.06 -3.63
CA ASN A 19 10.89 0.57 -2.79
C ASN A 19 11.37 1.96 -3.20
N GLY A 20 11.09 2.38 -4.42
CA GLY A 20 11.42 3.71 -4.90
C GLY A 20 10.45 4.79 -4.44
N SER A 21 9.28 4.40 -3.97
CA SER A 21 8.29 5.36 -3.48
C SER A 21 8.63 5.80 -2.06
N SER A 22 8.69 7.10 -1.82
CA SER A 22 8.93 7.67 -0.50
C SER A 22 7.68 7.73 0.36
N ALA A 23 6.53 7.35 -0.17
CA ALA A 23 5.26 7.40 0.53
C ALA A 23 4.41 6.18 0.19
N ASN A 24 3.44 5.89 1.07
CA ASN A 24 2.37 4.95 0.76
C ASN A 24 1.21 5.73 0.16
N ILE A 25 0.64 5.24 -0.92
CA ILE A 25 -0.40 5.96 -1.67
C ILE A 25 -1.65 5.09 -1.76
N LEU A 26 -2.80 5.71 -1.54
CA LEU A 26 -4.10 5.12 -1.78
C LEU A 26 -4.82 6.00 -2.82
N TYR A 27 -5.16 5.42 -3.96
CA TYR A 27 -5.82 6.17 -5.02
C TYR A 27 -7.29 6.39 -4.67
N TYR A 28 -7.80 7.55 -5.06
CA TYR A 28 -9.11 8.01 -4.60
C TYR A 28 -10.25 7.07 -4.95
N LEU A 29 -10.19 6.42 -6.12
CA LEU A 29 -11.23 5.46 -6.49
C LEU A 29 -11.31 4.30 -5.50
N ALA A 30 -10.15 3.76 -5.10
CA ALA A 30 -10.11 2.72 -4.08
C ALA A 30 -10.59 3.23 -2.73
N PHE A 31 -10.20 4.46 -2.38
CA PHE A 31 -10.66 5.10 -1.15
C PHE A 31 -12.19 5.23 -1.12
N GLN A 32 -12.80 5.63 -2.25
CA GLN A 32 -14.25 5.73 -2.36
C GLN A 32 -14.93 4.37 -2.16
N GLN A 33 -14.35 3.31 -2.71
CA GLN A 33 -14.88 1.96 -2.57
C GLN A 33 -14.87 1.46 -1.12
N MET A 34 -13.98 1.99 -0.30
CA MET A 34 -13.90 1.66 1.12
C MET A 34 -14.98 2.36 1.96
N GLU A 35 -15.76 3.25 1.36
CA GLU A 35 -16.86 3.96 2.02
C GLU A 35 -16.42 4.76 3.26
N ILE A 36 -15.19 5.23 3.27
CA ILE A 36 -14.67 6.07 4.34
C ILE A 36 -15.05 7.52 4.05
N ASN A 37 -15.53 8.24 5.08
CA ASN A 37 -15.88 9.64 4.93
C ASN A 37 -14.63 10.47 4.66
N ARG A 38 -14.70 11.29 3.59
CA ARG A 38 -13.59 12.18 3.22
C ARG A 38 -13.20 13.14 4.35
N ALA A 39 -14.12 13.46 5.25
CA ALA A 39 -13.84 14.30 6.41
C ALA A 39 -12.84 13.69 7.38
N GLN A 40 -12.59 12.38 7.28
CA GLN A 40 -11.58 11.70 8.10
C GLN A 40 -10.15 11.91 7.59
N LEU A 41 -9.98 12.48 6.40
CA LEU A 41 -8.65 12.78 5.88
C LEU A 41 -8.01 13.92 6.66
N THR A 42 -6.76 13.71 7.07
CA THR A 42 -5.96 14.76 7.69
C THR A 42 -5.31 15.60 6.59
N PRO A 43 -5.41 16.93 6.65
CA PRO A 43 -4.77 17.77 5.65
C PRO A 43 -3.26 17.56 5.59
N THR A 44 -2.71 17.61 4.38
CA THR A 44 -1.26 17.56 4.16
C THR A 44 -0.89 18.58 3.09
N ASN A 45 0.23 19.25 3.29
CA ASN A 45 0.70 20.30 2.38
C ASN A 45 1.84 19.82 1.47
N ALA A 46 2.32 18.61 1.65
CA ALA A 46 3.46 18.11 0.89
C ALA A 46 3.02 17.64 -0.49
N PRO A 47 3.52 18.23 -1.57
CA PRO A 47 3.24 17.70 -2.90
C PRO A 47 4.02 16.40 -3.12
N LEU A 48 3.39 15.48 -3.87
CA LEU A 48 4.06 14.29 -4.36
C LEU A 48 4.57 14.57 -5.76
N VAL A 49 5.79 14.11 -6.04
CA VAL A 49 6.30 14.09 -7.40
C VAL A 49 5.87 12.77 -8.02
N GLY A 50 4.97 12.84 -8.98
CA GLY A 50 4.51 11.67 -9.71
C GLY A 50 5.52 11.24 -10.77
N PHE A 51 5.16 10.19 -11.51
CA PHE A 51 5.89 9.80 -12.70
C PHE A 51 5.92 11.00 -13.67
N GLU A 52 6.98 11.16 -14.42
CA GLU A 52 7.17 12.26 -15.36
C GLU A 52 7.38 13.64 -14.72
N GLY A 53 7.68 13.69 -13.42
CA GLY A 53 7.96 14.96 -12.73
C GLY A 53 6.74 15.81 -12.44
N THR A 54 5.55 15.32 -12.71
CA THR A 54 4.31 16.06 -12.41
C THR A 54 4.07 16.10 -10.90
N ARG A 55 3.79 17.29 -10.38
CA ARG A 55 3.42 17.44 -8.98
C ARG A 55 1.94 17.12 -8.78
N VAL A 56 1.66 16.32 -7.77
CA VAL A 56 0.30 15.97 -7.38
C VAL A 56 0.11 16.32 -5.90
N PHE A 57 -0.96 17.03 -5.59
CA PHE A 57 -1.29 17.37 -4.21
C PHE A 57 -2.26 16.34 -3.68
N PRO A 58 -1.93 15.65 -2.56
CA PRO A 58 -2.86 14.70 -1.96
C PRO A 58 -4.12 15.39 -1.46
N LEU A 59 -5.24 14.69 -1.49
CA LEU A 59 -6.48 15.14 -0.86
C LEU A 59 -6.35 15.17 0.66
N GLY A 60 -5.45 14.40 1.20
CA GLY A 60 -5.17 14.28 2.62
C GLY A 60 -4.47 12.98 2.91
N ALA A 61 -4.27 12.72 4.20
CA ALA A 61 -3.66 11.49 4.68
C ALA A 61 -4.66 10.73 5.57
N ILE A 62 -4.54 9.40 5.56
CA ILE A 62 -5.34 8.54 6.42
C ILE A 62 -4.49 7.39 6.91
N THR A 63 -4.66 7.02 8.18
CA THR A 63 -4.00 5.86 8.76
C THR A 63 -5.00 4.73 8.85
N LEU A 64 -4.67 3.61 8.21
CA LEU A 64 -5.51 2.43 8.16
C LEU A 64 -4.72 1.20 8.58
N SER A 65 -5.41 0.25 9.20
CA SER A 65 -4.82 -1.03 9.59
C SER A 65 -4.63 -1.90 8.36
N VAL A 66 -3.42 -2.37 8.14
CA VAL A 66 -3.07 -3.26 7.02
C VAL A 66 -2.66 -4.61 7.57
N THR A 67 -3.27 -5.67 7.05
CA THR A 67 -2.95 -7.04 7.41
C THR A 67 -2.31 -7.74 6.23
N VAL A 68 -1.11 -8.27 6.42
CA VAL A 68 -0.38 -9.02 5.38
C VAL A 68 0.05 -10.37 5.92
N GLY A 69 0.08 -11.35 5.03
CA GLY A 69 0.43 -12.72 5.36
C GLY A 69 -0.76 -13.53 5.84
N ASP A 70 -0.51 -14.80 6.10
CA ASP A 70 -1.51 -15.75 6.56
C ASP A 70 -1.27 -16.09 8.04
N TYR A 71 -2.35 -16.11 8.80
CA TYR A 71 -2.27 -16.49 10.21
C TYR A 71 -1.61 -17.87 10.37
N PRO A 72 -0.65 -18.05 11.31
CA PRO A 72 -0.21 -17.08 12.33
C PRO A 72 0.96 -16.18 11.91
N GLN A 73 1.56 -16.42 10.73
CA GLN A 73 2.69 -15.60 10.24
C GLN A 73 2.18 -14.36 9.52
N GLN A 74 1.53 -13.48 10.25
CA GLN A 74 1.00 -12.26 9.66
C GLN A 74 1.46 -11.03 10.44
N ILE A 75 1.45 -9.88 9.75
CA ILE A 75 1.64 -8.57 10.36
C ILE A 75 0.32 -7.82 10.24
N ILE A 76 -0.10 -7.20 11.35
CA ILE A 76 -1.18 -6.23 11.38
C ILE A 76 -0.56 -4.93 11.87
N GLN A 77 -0.59 -3.90 11.04
CA GLN A 77 0.09 -2.64 11.36
C GLN A 77 -0.67 -1.46 10.79
N ASP A 78 -0.65 -0.34 11.52
CA ASP A 78 -1.19 0.90 11.02
C ASP A 78 -0.24 1.49 9.97
N VAL A 79 -0.79 1.84 8.83
CA VAL A 79 -0.07 2.43 7.71
C VAL A 79 -0.72 3.74 7.34
N THR A 80 0.08 4.80 7.22
CA THR A 80 -0.41 6.09 6.79
C THR A 80 -0.29 6.21 5.29
N PHE A 81 -1.43 6.42 4.63
CA PHE A 81 -1.53 6.60 3.19
C PHE A 81 -1.80 8.05 2.85
N LEU A 82 -1.19 8.52 1.76
CA LEU A 82 -1.61 9.74 1.10
C LEU A 82 -2.68 9.38 0.07
N VAL A 83 -3.83 10.03 0.14
CA VAL A 83 -4.93 9.78 -0.79
C VAL A 83 -4.79 10.74 -1.96
N VAL A 84 -4.71 10.19 -3.16
CA VAL A 84 -4.44 10.95 -4.38
C VAL A 84 -5.55 10.73 -5.39
N ASP A 85 -6.10 11.84 -5.89
CA ASP A 85 -7.15 11.81 -6.92
C ASP A 85 -6.51 11.87 -8.31
N CYS A 86 -6.07 10.73 -8.78
CA CYS A 86 -5.65 10.58 -10.16
C CYS A 86 -5.87 9.13 -10.61
N SER A 87 -5.98 8.94 -11.92
CA SER A 87 -6.16 7.61 -12.49
C SER A 87 -4.84 6.86 -12.52
N PHE A 88 -4.85 5.61 -12.05
CA PHE A 88 -3.70 4.75 -12.11
C PHE A 88 -4.15 3.29 -12.22
N ALA A 89 -3.26 2.44 -12.75
CA ALA A 89 -3.56 1.02 -12.93
C ALA A 89 -3.67 0.26 -11.62
N TYR A 90 -3.09 0.80 -10.55
CA TYR A 90 -3.09 0.17 -9.23
C TYR A 90 -4.00 0.95 -8.29
N ASN A 91 -4.48 0.27 -7.26
CA ASN A 91 -5.34 0.86 -6.24
C ASN A 91 -4.54 1.52 -5.12
N SER A 92 -3.32 1.05 -4.90
CA SER A 92 -2.48 1.52 -3.82
C SER A 92 -1.01 1.25 -4.13
N ILE A 93 -0.14 2.01 -3.46
CA ILE A 93 1.31 1.78 -3.47
C ILE A 93 1.78 1.62 -2.03
N LEU A 94 2.48 0.53 -1.75
CA LEU A 94 3.22 0.37 -0.51
C LEU A 94 4.67 0.77 -0.76
N GLY A 95 5.07 1.88 -0.16
CA GLY A 95 6.40 2.45 -0.34
C GLY A 95 7.39 2.06 0.74
N ARG A 96 8.58 2.69 0.68
CA ARG A 96 9.68 2.43 1.61
C ARG A 96 9.29 2.51 3.09
N PRO A 97 8.48 3.49 3.53
CA PRO A 97 8.19 3.60 4.96
C PRO A 97 7.58 2.32 5.52
N THR A 98 6.64 1.71 4.79
CA THR A 98 6.00 0.47 5.21
C THR A 98 6.92 -0.73 5.07
N LEU A 99 7.61 -0.85 3.93
CA LEU A 99 8.51 -1.97 3.68
C LEU A 99 9.65 -2.00 4.70
N ASN A 100 10.22 -0.85 5.05
CA ASN A 100 11.25 -0.76 6.07
C ASN A 100 10.70 -1.11 7.46
N SER A 101 9.51 -0.64 7.78
CA SER A 101 8.85 -0.95 9.05
C SER A 101 8.61 -2.45 9.21
N TRP A 102 8.30 -3.15 8.14
CA TRP A 102 8.10 -4.60 8.16
C TRP A 102 9.42 -5.38 8.14
N LYS A 103 10.54 -4.73 7.89
CA LYS A 103 11.82 -5.38 7.61
C LYS A 103 11.66 -6.40 6.49
N ALA A 104 10.92 -6.00 5.47
CA ALA A 104 10.52 -6.89 4.39
C ALA A 104 11.67 -7.08 3.40
N ALA A 105 11.85 -8.30 2.96
CA ALA A 105 12.70 -8.65 1.83
C ALA A 105 11.81 -8.92 0.62
N THR A 106 12.07 -8.19 -0.47
CA THR A 106 11.31 -8.32 -1.70
C THR A 106 12.08 -9.14 -2.73
N SER A 107 11.38 -9.99 -3.46
CA SER A 107 11.94 -10.73 -4.57
C SER A 107 11.05 -10.56 -5.79
N THR A 108 11.52 -9.79 -6.77
CA THR A 108 10.79 -9.60 -8.03
C THR A 108 10.78 -10.86 -8.87
N TYR A 109 11.85 -11.66 -8.76
CA TYR A 109 11.94 -12.93 -9.49
C TYR A 109 10.85 -13.91 -9.05
N HIS A 110 10.62 -14.02 -7.73
CA HIS A 110 9.62 -14.92 -7.17
C HIS A 110 8.27 -14.24 -6.92
N LEU A 111 8.16 -12.93 -7.18
CA LEU A 111 6.97 -12.13 -6.90
C LEU A 111 6.52 -12.33 -5.45
N MET A 112 7.44 -12.19 -4.53
CA MET A 112 7.20 -12.53 -3.14
C MET A 112 7.84 -11.49 -2.22
N ILE A 113 7.15 -11.20 -1.12
CA ILE A 113 7.67 -10.43 0.00
C ILE A 113 7.74 -11.35 1.20
N LYS A 114 8.89 -11.39 1.86
CA LYS A 114 9.05 -12.10 3.13
C LYS A 114 9.28 -11.09 4.25
N PHE A 115 8.71 -11.35 5.39
CA PHE A 115 8.82 -10.48 6.56
C PHE A 115 8.84 -11.29 7.83
N PRO A 116 9.62 -10.87 8.88
CA PRO A 116 9.63 -11.57 10.15
C PRO A 116 8.36 -11.31 10.95
N THR A 117 7.86 -12.33 11.62
CA THR A 117 6.77 -12.23 12.58
C THR A 117 7.13 -12.97 13.86
N GLU A 118 6.33 -12.80 14.91
CA GLU A 118 6.51 -13.54 16.17
C GLU A 118 6.46 -15.06 15.99
N TYR A 119 5.78 -15.52 14.95
CA TYR A 119 5.54 -16.94 14.69
C TYR A 119 6.31 -17.47 13.48
N GLY A 120 7.39 -16.77 13.08
CA GLY A 120 8.22 -17.16 11.96
C GLY A 120 8.12 -16.19 10.79
N ILE A 121 8.59 -16.63 9.63
CA ILE A 121 8.63 -15.80 8.43
C ILE A 121 7.28 -15.86 7.73
N GLY A 122 6.65 -14.69 7.60
CA GLY A 122 5.45 -14.52 6.79
C GLY A 122 5.80 -14.28 5.35
N LYS A 123 4.85 -14.55 4.48
CA LYS A 123 5.00 -14.37 3.03
C LYS A 123 3.77 -13.69 2.45
N LEU A 124 4.01 -12.90 1.43
CA LEU A 124 2.95 -12.34 0.61
C LEU A 124 3.36 -12.53 -0.85
N ARG A 125 2.53 -13.23 -1.61
CA ARG A 125 2.83 -13.54 -3.00
C ARG A 125 2.14 -12.55 -3.92
N GLY A 126 2.89 -12.00 -4.86
CA GLY A 126 2.35 -11.11 -5.86
C GLY A 126 1.56 -11.87 -6.92
N ASP A 127 0.63 -11.16 -7.56
CA ASP A 127 -0.18 -11.70 -8.65
C ASP A 127 0.28 -11.06 -9.96
N GLN A 128 1.02 -11.82 -10.75
CA GLN A 128 1.57 -11.36 -12.02
C GLN A 128 0.49 -11.27 -13.10
N VAL A 129 -0.52 -12.11 -13.06
CA VAL A 129 -1.55 -12.15 -14.08
C VAL A 129 -2.37 -10.87 -14.09
N ALA A 130 -2.70 -10.35 -12.93
CA ALA A 130 -3.46 -9.11 -12.81
C ALA A 130 -2.63 -7.86 -13.10
N ALA A 131 -1.31 -7.96 -13.19
CA ALA A 131 -0.41 -6.84 -13.52
C ALA A 131 -0.46 -6.43 -14.99
N ARG A 132 -1.12 -7.20 -15.82
CA ARG A 132 -1.18 -6.95 -17.26
C ARG A 132 -2.41 -6.16 -17.65
#